data_2591ceefd9afcd0a58128e4a600d4493
#
_entry.id   2591ceefd9afcd0a58128e4a600d4493
#
_cell.length_a   1.000
_cell.length_b   1.000
_cell.length_c   1.000
_cell.angle_alpha   90.00
_cell.angle_beta   90.00
_cell.angle_gamma   90.00
#
_symmetry.space_group_name_H-M   'P 1'
#
loop_
_entity.id
_entity.type
_entity.pdbx_description
1 polymer ?
#
loop_
_entity_poly.entity_id
_entity_poly.type
_entity_poly.pdbx_seq_one_letter_code
_entity_poly.pdbx_strand_id
1 'polypeptide(L)'
;MNYLSRIIHIWYWDRAWAEKVFEDIIDVSQPECILAIRKGKSEMSVYFLDGSVLRMIPEKESMRARRSTETFIQYGTKLEFFERIIFPTCRIHRPRVIASALDIMNGGTLASAYYDIANEWE
;
A
#
# COMPACT_ATOMS: atom_id res chain seq x y z
N MET A 1 -23.51 -4.31 4.64
CA MET A 1 -22.98 -2.95 4.67
C MET A 1 -21.48 -3.00 4.91
N ASN A 2 -20.71 -2.33 4.02
CA ASN A 2 -19.24 -2.47 4.03
C ASN A 2 -18.48 -1.19 4.31
N TYR A 3 -18.98 -0.37 5.19
CA TYR A 3 -18.21 0.80 5.59
C TYR A 3 -16.95 0.41 6.39
N LEU A 4 -16.79 -0.86 6.74
CA LEU A 4 -15.56 -1.36 7.35
C LEU A 4 -14.60 -1.93 6.32
N SER A 5 -14.95 -1.88 5.04
CA SER A 5 -14.06 -2.34 3.98
C SER A 5 -12.81 -1.48 3.92
N ARG A 6 -11.68 -2.12 3.71
CA ARG A 6 -10.38 -1.47 3.66
C ARG A 6 -9.90 -1.38 2.23
N ILE A 7 -9.33 -0.23 1.88
CA ILE A 7 -8.68 -0.04 0.59
C ILE A 7 -7.21 0.19 0.88
N ILE A 8 -6.41 -0.84 0.64
CA ILE A 8 -5.00 -0.85 1.01
C ILE A 8 -4.17 -0.66 -0.25
N HIS A 9 -3.35 0.39 -0.27
CA HIS A 9 -2.42 0.65 -1.35
C HIS A 9 -0.99 0.45 -0.86
N ILE A 10 -0.19 -0.27 -1.66
CA ILE A 10 1.22 -0.49 -1.38
C ILE A 10 1.99 0.03 -2.59
N TRP A 11 2.67 1.15 -2.42
CA TRP A 11 3.45 1.80 -3.47
C TRP A 11 4.84 1.20 -3.51
N TYR A 12 5.34 0.91 -4.72
CA TYR A 12 6.64 0.28 -4.90
C TYR A 12 7.41 0.89 -6.06
N TRP A 13 8.73 0.86 -5.94
CA TRP A 13 9.64 1.27 -7.00
C TRP A 13 10.42 0.07 -7.56
N ASP A 14 10.43 -1.06 -6.86
CA ASP A 14 11.12 -2.28 -7.26
C ASP A 14 10.10 -3.39 -7.48
N ARG A 15 9.94 -3.82 -8.73
CA ARG A 15 8.95 -4.83 -9.10
C ARG A 15 9.21 -6.17 -8.42
N ALA A 16 10.49 -6.59 -8.31
CA ALA A 16 10.81 -7.87 -7.67
C ALA A 16 10.42 -7.85 -6.19
N TRP A 17 10.66 -6.73 -5.52
CA TRP A 17 10.23 -6.55 -4.13
C TRP A 17 8.70 -6.63 -4.04
N ALA A 18 8.03 -5.97 -4.95
CA ALA A 18 6.56 -5.93 -4.94
C ALA A 18 5.97 -7.32 -5.13
N GLU A 19 6.53 -8.12 -6.05
CA GLU A 19 6.05 -9.47 -6.27
C GLU A 19 6.24 -10.35 -5.04
N LYS A 20 7.39 -10.21 -4.37
CA LYS A 20 7.65 -10.96 -3.15
C LYS A 20 6.67 -10.58 -2.03
N VAL A 21 6.46 -9.29 -1.83
CA VAL A 21 5.51 -8.80 -0.83
C VAL A 21 4.10 -9.29 -1.14
N PHE A 22 3.70 -9.20 -2.40
CA PHE A 22 2.38 -9.62 -2.82
C PHE A 22 2.14 -11.11 -2.53
N GLU A 23 3.11 -11.95 -2.86
CA GLU A 23 3.01 -13.37 -2.61
C GLU A 23 2.99 -13.69 -1.12
N ASP A 24 3.81 -13.00 -0.34
CA ASP A 24 3.83 -13.19 1.10
C ASP A 24 2.48 -12.81 1.73
N ILE A 25 1.85 -11.75 1.24
CA ILE A 25 0.52 -11.35 1.73
C ILE A 25 -0.51 -12.43 1.43
N ILE A 26 -0.49 -12.98 0.22
CA ILE A 26 -1.41 -14.04 -0.16
C ILE A 26 -1.18 -15.28 0.71
N ASP A 27 0.07 -15.63 0.96
CA ASP A 27 0.41 -16.81 1.74
C ASP A 27 -0.11 -16.74 3.18
N VAL A 28 -0.13 -15.55 3.77
CA VAL A 28 -0.61 -15.40 5.15
C VAL A 28 -2.11 -15.12 5.23
N SER A 29 -2.76 -14.86 4.10
CA SER A 29 -4.20 -14.60 4.06
C SER A 29 -4.95 -15.93 4.06
N GLN A 30 -6.11 -15.92 4.73
CA GLN A 30 -6.97 -17.09 4.74
C GLN A 30 -7.63 -17.25 3.37
N PRO A 31 -7.45 -18.37 2.67
CA PRO A 31 -7.99 -18.55 1.31
C PRO A 31 -9.50 -18.33 1.23
N GLU A 32 -10.24 -18.72 2.25
CA GLU A 32 -11.70 -18.56 2.27
C GLU A 32 -12.16 -17.11 2.35
N CYS A 33 -11.25 -16.19 2.64
CA CYS A 33 -11.57 -14.76 2.68
C CYS A 33 -11.25 -14.07 1.37
N ILE A 34 -10.61 -14.74 0.43
CA ILE A 34 -10.19 -14.15 -0.83
C ILE A 34 -11.24 -14.42 -1.90
N LEU A 35 -11.74 -13.35 -2.53
CA LEU A 35 -12.67 -13.44 -3.64
C LEU A 35 -11.93 -13.66 -4.96
N ALA A 36 -10.86 -12.88 -5.19
CA ALA A 36 -10.11 -12.95 -6.44
C ALA A 36 -8.71 -12.43 -6.26
N ILE A 37 -7.78 -12.97 -7.04
CA ILE A 37 -6.39 -12.50 -7.10
C ILE A 37 -6.13 -12.15 -8.56
N ARG A 38 -5.61 -10.94 -8.82
CA ARG A 38 -5.21 -10.51 -10.16
C ARG A 38 -3.73 -10.19 -10.14
N LYS A 39 -2.97 -10.91 -10.96
CA LYS A 39 -1.54 -10.71 -11.06
C LYS A 39 -1.14 -10.67 -12.53
N GLY A 40 -0.72 -9.52 -13.01
CA GLY A 40 -0.32 -9.33 -14.39
C GLY A 40 0.68 -8.19 -14.50
N LYS A 41 0.96 -7.78 -15.75
CA LYS A 41 1.93 -6.71 -15.97
C LYS A 41 1.47 -5.37 -15.42
N SER A 42 0.18 -5.11 -15.48
CA SER A 42 -0.38 -3.81 -15.11
C SER A 42 -1.17 -3.83 -13.82
N GLU A 43 -1.36 -5.00 -13.22
CA GLU A 43 -2.14 -5.07 -11.98
C GLU A 43 -1.65 -6.20 -11.08
N MET A 44 -1.52 -5.89 -9.79
CA MET A 44 -1.37 -6.88 -8.74
C MET A 44 -2.33 -6.49 -7.63
N SER A 45 -3.44 -7.23 -7.52
CA SER A 45 -4.51 -6.89 -6.56
C SER A 45 -5.11 -8.13 -5.95
N VAL A 46 -5.54 -8.00 -4.70
CA VAL A 46 -6.29 -9.03 -4.00
C VAL A 46 -7.63 -8.42 -3.61
N TYR A 47 -8.71 -9.10 -3.98
CA TYR A 47 -10.07 -8.70 -3.64
C TYR A 47 -10.60 -9.66 -2.59
N PHE A 48 -11.13 -9.13 -1.50
CA PHE A 48 -11.61 -9.93 -0.38
C PHE A 48 -13.13 -9.97 -0.35
N LEU A 49 -13.66 -11.04 0.28
CA LEU A 49 -15.11 -11.24 0.34
C LEU A 49 -15.85 -10.12 1.08
N ASP A 50 -15.19 -9.46 2.01
CA ASP A 50 -15.79 -8.36 2.77
C ASP A 50 -15.82 -7.03 2.02
N GLY A 51 -15.38 -7.02 0.76
CA GLY A 51 -15.31 -5.81 -0.05
C GLY A 51 -13.98 -5.09 0.03
N SER A 52 -13.07 -5.52 0.88
CA SER A 52 -11.74 -4.91 0.97
C SER A 52 -10.92 -5.26 -0.27
N VAL A 53 -9.99 -4.38 -0.60
CA VAL A 53 -9.07 -4.60 -1.73
C VAL A 53 -7.68 -4.14 -1.35
N LEU A 54 -6.69 -4.89 -1.82
CA LEU A 54 -5.28 -4.54 -1.68
C LEU A 54 -4.69 -4.39 -3.07
N ARG A 55 -4.00 -3.30 -3.33
CA ARG A 55 -3.38 -3.05 -4.64
C ARG A 55 -1.91 -2.67 -4.46
N MET A 56 -1.06 -3.31 -5.29
CA MET A 56 0.32 -2.90 -5.43
C MET A 56 0.37 -1.85 -6.55
N ILE A 57 0.92 -0.67 -6.26
CA ILE A 57 0.90 0.45 -7.20
C ILE A 57 2.34 0.88 -7.53
N PRO A 58 2.73 0.83 -8.81
CA PRO A 58 4.08 1.24 -9.20
C PRO A 58 4.26 2.76 -9.07
N GLU A 59 5.45 3.18 -8.67
CA GLU A 59 5.77 4.59 -8.53
C GLU A 59 6.11 5.18 -9.90
N LYS A 60 5.09 5.71 -10.55
CA LYS A 60 5.18 6.38 -11.85
C LYS A 60 4.44 7.69 -11.79
N GLU A 61 4.97 8.71 -12.46
CA GLU A 61 4.35 10.02 -12.51
C GLU A 61 2.92 9.97 -13.05
N SER A 62 2.64 9.02 -13.95
CA SER A 62 1.33 8.89 -14.54
C SER A 62 0.30 8.23 -13.64
N MET A 63 0.73 7.65 -12.53
CA MET A 63 -0.20 6.95 -11.65
C MET A 63 -1.01 7.96 -10.83
N ARG A 64 -2.32 7.87 -10.98
CA ARG A 64 -3.28 8.68 -10.22
C ARG A 64 -4.12 7.73 -9.39
N ALA A 65 -3.58 7.27 -8.29
CA ALA A 65 -4.26 6.31 -7.44
C ALA A 65 -5.51 6.94 -6.83
N ARG A 66 -6.52 6.12 -6.64
CA ARG A 66 -7.72 6.51 -5.93
C ARG A 66 -7.39 6.61 -4.44
N ARG A 67 -8.29 7.21 -3.69
CA ARG A 67 -8.13 7.30 -2.25
C ARG A 67 -8.05 5.91 -1.63
N SER A 68 -7.23 5.80 -0.61
CA SER A 68 -7.08 4.56 0.16
C SER A 68 -7.46 4.81 1.62
N THR A 69 -7.72 3.74 2.34
CA THR A 69 -7.91 3.81 3.78
C THR A 69 -6.62 3.49 4.52
N GLU A 70 -5.69 2.83 3.84
CA GLU A 70 -4.36 2.51 4.38
C GLU A 70 -3.36 2.61 3.26
N THR A 71 -2.23 3.22 3.53
CA THR A 71 -1.17 3.40 2.54
C THR A 71 0.16 2.94 3.11
N PHE A 72 0.81 2.04 2.37
CA PHE A 72 2.15 1.58 2.67
C PHE A 72 3.07 1.97 1.51
N ILE A 73 4.32 2.30 1.83
CA ILE A 73 5.29 2.80 0.88
C ILE A 73 6.56 1.98 1.02
N GLN A 74 7.11 1.53 -0.09
CA GLN A 74 8.36 0.78 -0.08
C GLN A 74 9.48 1.64 0.48
N TYR A 75 10.28 1.06 1.38
CA TYR A 75 11.50 1.70 1.88
C TYR A 75 12.35 2.17 0.69
N GLY A 76 12.81 3.41 0.75
CA GLY A 76 13.60 4.00 -0.33
C GLY A 76 12.83 4.89 -1.28
N THR A 77 11.51 5.02 -1.10
CA THR A 77 10.72 5.96 -1.90
C THR A 77 11.18 7.37 -1.63
N LYS A 78 11.37 8.15 -2.69
CA LYS A 78 11.86 9.52 -2.59
C LYS A 78 10.78 10.44 -2.05
N LEU A 79 11.19 11.38 -1.20
CA LEU A 79 10.28 12.34 -0.58
C LEU A 79 9.47 13.11 -1.62
N GLU A 80 10.11 13.56 -2.70
CA GLU A 80 9.43 14.31 -3.76
C GLU A 80 8.27 13.53 -4.35
N PHE A 81 8.48 12.26 -4.64
CA PHE A 81 7.42 11.43 -5.19
C PHE A 81 6.30 11.25 -4.18
N PHE A 82 6.66 10.99 -2.93
CA PHE A 82 5.68 10.83 -1.87
C PHE A 82 4.81 12.08 -1.74
N GLU A 83 5.42 13.25 -1.67
CA GLU A 83 4.67 14.50 -1.48
C GLU A 83 3.74 14.83 -2.64
N ARG A 84 4.21 14.61 -3.87
CA ARG A 84 3.44 15.00 -5.05
C ARG A 84 2.38 14.00 -5.46
N ILE A 85 2.68 12.72 -5.34
CA ILE A 85 1.84 11.68 -5.92
C ILE A 85 1.10 10.86 -4.86
N ILE A 86 1.79 10.41 -3.82
CA ILE A 86 1.21 9.49 -2.85
C ILE A 86 0.39 10.20 -1.80
N PHE A 87 0.96 11.22 -1.18
CA PHE A 87 0.31 11.90 -0.07
C PHE A 87 -1.08 12.45 -0.41
N PRO A 88 -1.32 13.01 -1.60
CA PRO A 88 -2.67 13.49 -1.95
C PRO A 88 -3.75 12.40 -1.91
N THR A 89 -3.38 11.11 -1.93
CA THR A 89 -4.34 10.01 -1.82
C THR A 89 -4.61 9.65 -0.37
N CYS A 90 -3.89 10.24 0.58
CA CYS A 90 -3.96 9.92 2.01
C CYS A 90 -4.65 11.04 2.75
N ARG A 91 -5.95 10.93 3.00
CA ARG A 91 -6.68 12.04 3.62
C ARG A 91 -6.84 11.91 5.13
N ILE A 92 -7.13 10.72 5.58
CA ILE A 92 -7.55 10.51 6.96
C ILE A 92 -6.73 9.46 7.69
N HIS A 93 -5.64 9.03 7.09
CA HIS A 93 -4.80 8.00 7.69
C HIS A 93 -3.33 8.37 7.52
N ARG A 94 -2.49 7.74 8.32
CA ARG A 94 -1.06 8.01 8.34
C ARG A 94 -0.32 7.01 7.45
N PRO A 95 0.29 7.47 6.34
CA PRO A 95 1.08 6.57 5.50
C PRO A 95 2.29 6.02 6.25
N ARG A 96 2.64 4.77 5.94
CA ARG A 96 3.72 4.07 6.62
C ARG A 96 4.69 3.46 5.63
N VAL A 97 5.97 3.50 5.99
CA VAL A 97 7.05 2.95 5.17
C VAL A 97 7.33 1.52 5.64
N ILE A 98 7.47 0.61 4.69
CA ILE A 98 7.70 -0.80 4.96
C ILE A 98 8.88 -1.33 4.14
N ALA A 99 9.60 -2.30 4.70
CA ALA A 99 10.68 -2.98 3.99
C ALA A 99 10.27 -4.39 3.54
N SER A 100 9.22 -4.95 4.15
CA SER A 100 8.77 -6.30 3.84
C SER A 100 7.30 -6.46 4.21
N ALA A 101 6.71 -7.59 3.82
CA ALA A 101 5.33 -7.90 4.17
C ALA A 101 5.11 -7.97 5.69
N LEU A 102 6.13 -8.40 6.41
CA LEU A 102 6.05 -8.50 7.87
C LEU A 102 5.81 -7.13 8.51
N ASP A 103 6.37 -6.08 7.93
CA ASP A 103 6.20 -4.73 8.44
C ASP A 103 4.76 -4.25 8.39
N ILE A 104 3.97 -4.80 7.47
CA ILE A 104 2.55 -4.44 7.38
C ILE A 104 1.84 -4.84 8.68
N MET A 105 2.15 -6.03 9.18
CA MET A 105 1.56 -6.52 10.43
C MET A 105 2.10 -5.76 11.64
N ASN A 106 3.36 -5.34 11.57
CA ASN A 106 4.02 -4.63 12.68
C ASN A 106 3.84 -3.11 12.61
N GLY A 107 3.14 -2.60 11.59
CA GLY A 107 2.82 -1.19 11.48
C GLY A 107 3.81 -0.33 10.72
N GLY A 108 4.97 -0.85 10.36
CA GLY A 108 5.98 -0.08 9.63
C GLY A 108 6.44 1.17 10.38
N THR A 109 7.02 2.12 9.64
CA THR A 109 7.48 3.40 10.18
C THR A 109 6.61 4.52 9.62
N LEU A 110 6.10 5.40 10.46
CA LEU A 110 5.34 6.55 9.98
C LEU A 110 6.16 7.36 8.98
N ALA A 111 5.54 7.80 7.89
CA ALA A 111 6.23 8.56 6.86
C ALA A 111 6.85 9.85 7.42
N SER A 112 6.17 10.51 8.35
CA SER A 112 6.71 11.71 8.98
C SER A 112 8.03 11.44 9.71
N ALA A 113 8.14 10.28 10.36
CA ALA A 113 9.38 9.89 11.03
C ALA A 113 10.45 9.45 10.03
N TYR A 114 10.05 8.68 9.02
CA TYR A 114 10.98 8.20 8.01
C TYR A 114 11.66 9.33 7.25
N TYR A 115 10.89 10.36 6.90
CA TYR A 115 11.42 11.49 6.14
C TYR A 115 11.92 12.63 7.04
N ASP A 116 11.82 12.45 8.35
CA ASP A 116 12.27 13.47 9.33
C ASP A 116 11.63 14.84 9.07
N ILE A 117 10.30 14.84 8.97
CA ILE A 117 9.52 16.05 8.71
C ILE A 117 8.52 16.29 9.83
N ALA A 118 7.96 17.50 9.87
CA ALA A 118 6.98 17.86 10.88
C ALA A 118 5.71 17.00 10.75
N ASN A 119 5.00 16.83 11.86
CA ASN A 119 3.81 15.97 11.93
C ASN A 119 2.56 16.63 11.36
N GLU A 120 2.69 17.63 10.54
CA GLU A 120 1.55 18.31 9.93
C GLU A 120 0.77 17.40 8.96
N TRP A 121 1.36 16.27 8.60
CA TRP A 121 0.69 15.27 7.76
C TRP A 121 -0.18 14.33 8.58
N GLU A 122 -0.10 14.42 9.85
CA GLU A 122 -0.85 13.57 10.77
C GLU A 122 -2.08 14.31 11.32
#